data_a880914f9ecbe77a06341d8c4e00a152
#
_entry.id   a880914f9ecbe77a06341d8c4e00a152
#
_cell.length_a   1.000
_cell.length_b   1.000
_cell.length_c   1.000
_cell.angle_alpha   90.00
_cell.angle_beta   90.00
_cell.angle_gamma   90.00
#
_symmetry.space_group_name_H-M   'P 1'
#
loop_
_entity.id
_entity.type
_entity.pdbx_description
1 polymer ?
#
loop_
_entity_poly.entity_id
_entity_poly.type
_entity_poly.pdbx_seq_one_letter_code
_entity_poly.pdbx_strand_id
1 'polypeptide(L)'
;MPHCVAARARIHYEVDGEGEPLVLIAGTAFDLSFWDDLLPELRGFRVLRLDNRGAGLSDAPDEAFSIEQMADDVAAVMDAAGMPSAHVYGASMGGQIAQELAIRYPERVLSLVLGATWAGGPPLSRAVRLLPLLLSRKDPEDLVRATAPFLSATPIPETDGRFPGHARAPRNKPAIRRQLTAQLRYSSLRRLHTIRQPTLVMHGEKDRFVSPLNAKRMTRRIPGARLRLIAGAGHLHHRDRPRESRDLLLDFLMEAAGRLLDREELELKREQAEGLRVDGTVLITDIVGSTAHAARLGDDAWDRLLGEHDAAVRAEIDHHKGTLIKMTGDGALALFESAVDACRCTLAMRGRVRGLGLEVRAGIHTGSFLISGDDLHGLGLHVAARVMASAIDGGVRLTAETVASLGTVERSTRPIGLTTLRGIPGEWDLYELDDFAIH
;
A
#
# COMPACT_ATOMS: atom_id res chain seq x y z
N MET A 1 11.51 -21.61 -21.43
CA MET A 1 11.14 -21.07 -20.12
C MET A 1 12.22 -21.45 -19.13
N PRO A 2 12.77 -20.54 -18.33
CA PRO A 2 13.87 -20.83 -17.45
C PRO A 2 13.44 -21.76 -16.31
N HIS A 3 14.34 -22.69 -15.96
CA HIS A 3 14.20 -23.60 -14.83
C HIS A 3 15.49 -23.63 -14.03
N CYS A 4 15.39 -23.74 -12.73
CA CYS A 4 16.48 -24.02 -11.81
C CYS A 4 16.33 -25.44 -11.24
N VAL A 5 17.43 -26.17 -11.06
CA VAL A 5 17.41 -27.45 -10.37
C VAL A 5 17.72 -27.21 -8.89
N ALA A 6 16.71 -27.36 -8.03
CA ALA A 6 16.82 -27.22 -6.60
C ALA A 6 16.42 -28.52 -5.91
N ALA A 7 17.30 -29.09 -5.07
CA ALA A 7 17.05 -30.30 -4.30
C ALA A 7 16.31 -31.41 -5.08
N ARG A 8 16.81 -31.76 -6.27
CA ARG A 8 16.26 -32.78 -7.21
C ARG A 8 14.91 -32.46 -7.83
N ALA A 9 14.44 -31.22 -7.76
CA ALA A 9 13.24 -30.73 -8.46
C ALA A 9 13.64 -29.61 -9.42
N ARG A 10 13.06 -29.58 -10.62
CA ARG A 10 13.15 -28.42 -11.51
C ARG A 10 12.08 -27.43 -11.10
N ILE A 11 12.52 -26.22 -10.76
CA ILE A 11 11.64 -25.12 -10.38
C ILE A 11 11.57 -24.14 -11.54
N HIS A 12 10.37 -23.95 -12.07
CA HIS A 12 10.09 -22.95 -13.10
C HIS A 12 10.01 -21.56 -12.49
N TYR A 13 10.62 -20.59 -13.17
CA TYR A 13 10.56 -19.19 -12.77
C TYR A 13 10.56 -18.25 -13.95
N GLU A 14 10.15 -17.01 -13.74
CA GLU A 14 10.21 -15.91 -14.70
C GLU A 14 10.77 -14.67 -14.00
N VAL A 15 11.46 -13.83 -14.78
CA VAL A 15 11.99 -12.55 -14.33
C VAL A 15 11.45 -11.48 -15.26
N ASP A 16 10.79 -10.48 -14.70
CA ASP A 16 10.17 -9.37 -15.41
C ASP A 16 10.75 -8.04 -14.92
N GLY A 17 10.89 -7.07 -15.82
CA GLY A 17 11.32 -5.72 -15.47
C GLY A 17 12.79 -5.57 -15.11
N GLU A 18 13.13 -4.37 -14.70
CA GLU A 18 14.48 -3.95 -14.27
C GLU A 18 14.37 -3.08 -13.01
N GLY A 19 15.45 -3.01 -12.22
CA GLY A 19 15.53 -2.20 -11.01
C GLY A 19 15.71 -3.01 -9.74
N GLU A 20 15.07 -2.62 -8.63
CA GLU A 20 15.20 -3.29 -7.34
C GLU A 20 14.71 -4.73 -7.37
N PRO A 21 15.45 -5.67 -6.80
CA PRO A 21 15.09 -7.09 -6.83
C PRO A 21 13.90 -7.39 -5.91
N LEU A 22 12.84 -7.97 -6.47
CA LEU A 22 11.64 -8.38 -5.76
C LEU A 22 11.27 -9.84 -6.09
N VAL A 23 11.08 -10.66 -5.08
CA VAL A 23 10.62 -12.06 -5.22
C VAL A 23 9.16 -12.16 -4.79
N LEU A 24 8.33 -12.76 -5.64
CA LEU A 24 6.92 -13.02 -5.38
C LEU A 24 6.65 -14.52 -5.24
N ILE A 25 6.14 -14.95 -4.08
CA ILE A 25 5.90 -16.36 -3.74
C ILE A 25 4.41 -16.59 -3.57
N ALA A 26 3.82 -17.36 -4.48
CA ALA A 26 2.39 -17.65 -4.50
C ALA A 26 1.96 -18.66 -3.41
N GLY A 27 0.65 -18.72 -3.17
CA GLY A 27 0.03 -19.65 -2.22
C GLY A 27 -0.08 -21.09 -2.73
N THR A 28 -0.76 -21.94 -1.94
CA THR A 28 -1.01 -23.35 -2.28
C THR A 28 -1.76 -23.48 -3.58
N ALA A 29 -1.27 -24.37 -4.45
CA ALA A 29 -1.87 -24.71 -5.74
C ALA A 29 -1.88 -23.57 -6.77
N PHE A 30 -1.39 -22.39 -6.46
CA PHE A 30 -1.25 -21.30 -7.40
C PHE A 30 0.08 -21.38 -8.13
N ASP A 31 0.05 -21.12 -9.43
CA ASP A 31 1.23 -20.90 -10.26
C ASP A 31 1.62 -19.41 -10.27
N LEU A 32 2.70 -19.06 -10.94
CA LEU A 32 3.22 -17.71 -10.98
C LEU A 32 2.26 -16.68 -11.63
N SER A 33 1.26 -17.12 -12.41
CA SER A 33 0.22 -16.24 -12.97
C SER A 33 -0.70 -15.62 -11.90
N PHE A 34 -0.64 -16.11 -10.64
CA PHE A 34 -1.28 -15.49 -9.50
C PHE A 34 -0.93 -14.00 -9.34
N TRP A 35 0.23 -13.60 -9.85
CA TRP A 35 0.77 -12.25 -9.76
C TRP A 35 0.61 -11.40 -11.02
N ASP A 36 0.00 -11.94 -12.09
CA ASP A 36 -0.08 -11.25 -13.39
C ASP A 36 -0.80 -9.89 -13.27
N ASP A 37 -1.86 -9.81 -12.45
CA ASP A 37 -2.58 -8.55 -12.22
C ASP A 37 -1.74 -7.49 -11.47
N LEU A 38 -0.70 -7.93 -10.73
CA LEU A 38 0.17 -7.04 -9.96
C LEU A 38 1.39 -6.55 -10.75
N LEU A 39 1.86 -7.33 -11.73
CA LEU A 39 3.09 -7.04 -12.47
C LEU A 39 3.14 -5.65 -13.12
N PRO A 40 2.07 -5.18 -13.81
CA PRO A 40 2.07 -3.87 -14.44
C PRO A 40 2.33 -2.72 -13.45
N GLU A 41 2.05 -2.98 -12.17
CA GLU A 41 2.16 -2.01 -11.08
C GLU A 41 3.55 -1.98 -10.44
N LEU A 42 4.38 -3.01 -10.69
CA LEU A 42 5.71 -3.16 -10.10
C LEU A 42 6.83 -2.59 -10.97
N ARG A 43 6.54 -1.50 -11.69
CA ARG A 43 7.55 -0.79 -12.49
C ARG A 43 8.66 -0.28 -11.58
N GLY A 44 9.91 -0.45 -12.01
CA GLY A 44 11.10 -0.10 -11.21
C GLY A 44 11.59 -1.23 -10.31
N PHE A 45 10.91 -2.39 -10.35
CA PHE A 45 11.40 -3.62 -9.74
C PHE A 45 11.78 -4.64 -10.81
N ARG A 46 12.83 -5.38 -10.54
CA ARG A 46 13.20 -6.62 -11.23
C ARG A 46 12.51 -7.77 -10.50
N VAL A 47 11.39 -8.22 -11.02
CA VAL A 47 10.45 -9.13 -10.34
C VAL A 47 10.75 -10.57 -10.70
N LEU A 48 11.12 -11.37 -9.72
CA LEU A 48 11.25 -12.83 -9.82
C LEU A 48 9.97 -13.49 -9.31
N ARG A 49 9.33 -14.27 -10.17
CA ARG A 49 8.19 -15.11 -9.83
C ARG A 49 8.54 -16.56 -10.07
N LEU A 50 8.04 -17.45 -9.24
CA LEU A 50 8.30 -18.89 -9.38
C LEU A 50 7.04 -19.71 -9.16
N ASP A 51 7.01 -20.85 -9.82
CA ASP A 51 6.07 -21.92 -9.51
C ASP A 51 6.64 -22.75 -8.36
N ASN A 52 5.99 -22.73 -7.20
CA ASN A 52 6.42 -23.58 -6.10
C ASN A 52 6.43 -25.05 -6.51
N ARG A 53 7.32 -25.90 -5.94
CA ARG A 53 7.29 -27.34 -6.23
C ARG A 53 5.89 -27.91 -6.10
N GLY A 54 5.46 -28.64 -7.11
CA GLY A 54 4.12 -29.22 -7.21
C GLY A 54 3.05 -28.27 -7.75
N ALA A 55 3.42 -27.08 -8.23
CA ALA A 55 2.53 -26.13 -8.89
C ALA A 55 3.06 -25.74 -10.27
N GLY A 56 2.21 -25.27 -11.14
CA GLY A 56 2.55 -24.73 -12.45
C GLY A 56 3.40 -25.69 -13.30
N LEU A 57 4.49 -25.19 -13.81
CA LEU A 57 5.46 -25.93 -14.66
C LEU A 57 6.63 -26.51 -13.86
N SER A 58 6.62 -26.36 -12.53
CA SER A 58 7.61 -26.97 -11.64
C SER A 58 7.35 -28.46 -11.43
N ASP A 59 8.43 -29.20 -11.19
CA ASP A 59 8.32 -30.63 -10.86
C ASP A 59 7.48 -30.86 -9.60
N ALA A 60 6.75 -31.95 -9.62
CA ALA A 60 5.89 -32.42 -8.52
C ALA A 60 6.43 -33.73 -7.95
N PRO A 61 7.49 -33.70 -7.12
CA PRO A 61 8.09 -34.93 -6.58
C PRO A 61 7.08 -35.80 -5.85
N ASP A 62 7.20 -37.13 -5.99
CA ASP A 62 6.30 -38.08 -5.30
C ASP A 62 6.58 -38.15 -3.80
N GLU A 63 7.74 -37.75 -3.38
CA GLU A 63 8.16 -37.67 -1.99
C GLU A 63 7.50 -36.49 -1.25
N ALA A 64 7.32 -36.63 0.07
CA ALA A 64 6.88 -35.53 0.91
C ALA A 64 7.97 -34.45 0.96
N PHE A 65 7.55 -33.19 0.97
CA PHE A 65 8.43 -32.03 1.10
C PHE A 65 7.93 -31.08 2.18
N SER A 66 8.77 -30.14 2.58
CA SER A 66 8.47 -29.21 3.67
C SER A 66 8.55 -27.76 3.20
N ILE A 67 8.07 -26.84 4.04
CA ILE A 67 8.18 -25.38 3.80
C ILE A 67 9.67 -24.97 3.80
N GLU A 68 10.50 -25.61 4.62
CA GLU A 68 11.94 -25.38 4.67
C GLU A 68 12.60 -25.71 3.32
N GLN A 69 12.25 -26.85 2.72
CA GLN A 69 12.73 -27.21 1.38
C GLN A 69 12.23 -26.22 0.30
N MET A 70 11.01 -25.72 0.43
CA MET A 70 10.50 -24.73 -0.52
C MET A 70 11.22 -23.38 -0.36
N ALA A 71 11.67 -23.03 0.85
CA ALA A 71 12.52 -21.86 1.06
C ALA A 71 13.91 -22.04 0.43
N ASP A 72 14.47 -23.26 0.51
CA ASP A 72 15.72 -23.61 -0.18
C ASP A 72 15.57 -23.53 -1.71
N ASP A 73 14.39 -23.91 -2.25
CA ASP A 73 14.08 -23.73 -3.69
C ASP A 73 14.11 -22.26 -4.08
N VAL A 74 13.46 -21.40 -3.28
CA VAL A 74 13.45 -19.95 -3.55
C VAL A 74 14.88 -19.41 -3.55
N ALA A 75 15.71 -19.77 -2.58
CA ALA A 75 17.09 -19.35 -2.52
C ALA A 75 17.87 -19.78 -3.76
N ALA A 76 17.72 -21.04 -4.21
CA ALA A 76 18.36 -21.56 -5.41
C ALA A 76 17.87 -20.86 -6.70
N VAL A 77 16.58 -20.53 -6.78
CA VAL A 77 16.02 -19.77 -7.91
C VAL A 77 16.54 -18.32 -7.91
N MET A 78 16.70 -17.69 -6.76
CA MET A 78 17.34 -16.38 -6.62
C MET A 78 18.78 -16.41 -7.14
N ASP A 79 19.54 -17.46 -6.82
CA ASP A 79 20.92 -17.64 -7.34
C ASP A 79 20.91 -17.78 -8.86
N ALA A 80 20.04 -18.63 -9.41
CA ALA A 80 19.92 -18.85 -10.84
C ALA A 80 19.47 -17.58 -11.61
N ALA A 81 18.69 -16.72 -10.95
CA ALA A 81 18.26 -15.43 -11.47
C ALA A 81 19.28 -14.30 -11.27
N GLY A 82 20.43 -14.56 -10.62
CA GLY A 82 21.45 -13.54 -10.31
C GLY A 82 20.92 -12.48 -9.33
N MET A 83 20.12 -12.87 -8.33
CA MET A 83 19.60 -12.04 -7.26
C MET A 83 20.20 -12.45 -5.91
N PRO A 84 21.34 -11.89 -5.50
CA PRO A 84 21.99 -12.26 -4.22
C PRO A 84 21.12 -11.91 -3.02
N SER A 85 20.32 -10.86 -3.11
CA SER A 85 19.32 -10.47 -2.12
C SER A 85 18.13 -9.78 -2.81
N ALA A 86 16.96 -9.79 -2.17
CA ALA A 86 15.74 -9.20 -2.73
C ALA A 86 14.75 -8.79 -1.62
N HIS A 87 13.84 -7.89 -1.96
CA HIS A 87 12.56 -7.77 -1.25
C HIS A 87 11.74 -9.04 -1.49
N VAL A 88 11.02 -9.53 -0.50
CA VAL A 88 10.28 -10.79 -0.63
C VAL A 88 8.82 -10.57 -0.24
N TYR A 89 7.93 -10.88 -1.15
CA TYR A 89 6.48 -10.90 -0.86
C TYR A 89 5.93 -12.32 -1.00
N GLY A 90 5.47 -12.88 0.10
CA GLY A 90 4.82 -14.19 0.14
C GLY A 90 3.35 -14.11 0.54
N ALA A 91 2.47 -14.74 -0.26
CA ALA A 91 1.04 -14.81 0.01
C ALA A 91 0.63 -16.21 0.50
N SER A 92 -0.16 -16.29 1.58
CA SER A 92 -0.68 -17.55 2.13
C SER A 92 0.46 -18.55 2.44
N MET A 93 0.54 -19.71 1.77
CA MET A 93 1.67 -20.64 1.84
C MET A 93 3.00 -19.93 1.50
N GLY A 94 3.00 -19.11 0.46
CA GLY A 94 4.16 -18.31 0.09
C GLY A 94 4.66 -17.42 1.23
N GLY A 95 3.76 -16.96 2.10
CA GLY A 95 4.13 -16.22 3.30
C GLY A 95 4.81 -17.10 4.36
N GLN A 96 4.52 -18.38 4.44
CA GLN A 96 5.27 -19.33 5.29
C GLN A 96 6.67 -19.60 4.72
N ILE A 97 6.75 -19.76 3.40
CA ILE A 97 8.03 -19.92 2.68
C ILE A 97 8.89 -18.67 2.88
N ALA A 98 8.31 -17.47 2.73
CA ALA A 98 9.01 -16.21 2.93
C ALA A 98 9.50 -16.01 4.38
N GLN A 99 8.71 -16.43 5.37
CA GLN A 99 9.15 -16.43 6.78
C GLN A 99 10.37 -17.35 6.96
N GLU A 100 10.31 -18.55 6.39
CA GLU A 100 11.40 -19.52 6.51
C GLU A 100 12.66 -19.06 5.77
N LEU A 101 12.50 -18.43 4.60
CA LEU A 101 13.61 -17.82 3.86
C LEU A 101 14.29 -16.72 4.70
N ALA A 102 13.51 -15.83 5.31
CA ALA A 102 14.04 -14.75 6.16
C ALA A 102 14.72 -15.26 7.44
N ILE A 103 14.29 -16.42 7.97
CA ILE A 103 14.88 -17.05 9.16
C ILE A 103 16.20 -17.76 8.81
N ARG A 104 16.26 -18.48 7.68
CA ARG A 104 17.41 -19.32 7.31
C ARG A 104 18.47 -18.56 6.53
N TYR A 105 18.03 -17.55 5.75
CA TYR A 105 18.88 -16.77 4.85
C TYR A 105 18.63 -15.26 5.08
N PRO A 106 18.87 -14.75 6.29
CA PRO A 106 18.51 -13.37 6.64
C PRO A 106 19.20 -12.33 5.74
N GLU A 107 20.40 -12.62 5.25
CA GLU A 107 21.17 -11.76 4.34
C GLU A 107 20.58 -11.71 2.92
N ARG A 108 19.72 -12.66 2.56
CA ARG A 108 19.06 -12.74 1.25
C ARG A 108 17.77 -11.93 1.17
N VAL A 109 17.26 -11.44 2.30
CA VAL A 109 15.98 -10.75 2.39
C VAL A 109 16.18 -9.29 2.79
N LEU A 110 15.96 -8.36 1.86
CA LEU A 110 16.08 -6.91 2.11
C LEU A 110 14.89 -6.40 2.92
N SER A 111 13.69 -6.81 2.58
CA SER A 111 12.48 -6.59 3.34
C SER A 111 11.47 -7.72 3.11
N LEU A 112 10.50 -7.85 4.01
CA LEU A 112 9.56 -8.96 4.03
C LEU A 112 8.11 -8.48 4.02
N VAL A 113 7.31 -8.94 3.06
CA VAL A 113 5.87 -8.73 3.03
C VAL A 113 5.14 -10.06 3.20
N LEU A 114 4.28 -10.13 4.21
CA LEU A 114 3.53 -11.32 4.59
C LEU A 114 2.04 -11.10 4.33
N GLY A 115 1.53 -11.61 3.20
CA GLY A 115 0.13 -11.43 2.78
C GLY A 115 -0.75 -12.60 3.20
N ALA A 116 -1.84 -12.35 3.93
CA ALA A 116 -2.89 -13.32 4.26
C ALA A 116 -2.35 -14.69 4.74
N THR A 117 -1.33 -14.70 5.59
CA THR A 117 -0.58 -15.89 6.02
C THR A 117 -0.60 -16.10 7.54
N TRP A 118 0.06 -17.18 8.01
CA TRP A 118 0.22 -17.50 9.43
C TRP A 118 1.56 -18.18 9.71
N ALA A 119 1.93 -18.25 10.99
CA ALA A 119 3.24 -18.72 11.43
C ALA A 119 3.26 -20.17 11.90
N GLY A 120 2.29 -20.97 11.51
CA GLY A 120 2.20 -22.40 11.85
C GLY A 120 1.05 -22.77 12.77
N GLY A 121 0.83 -24.10 12.89
CA GLY A 121 -0.35 -24.66 13.48
C GLY A 121 -1.60 -24.51 12.60
N PRO A 122 -2.74 -25.03 12.98
CA PRO A 122 -3.98 -24.82 12.24
C PRO A 122 -4.25 -23.32 12.15
N PRO A 123 -4.57 -22.78 10.96
CA PRO A 123 -4.98 -21.40 10.85
C PRO A 123 -6.20 -21.17 11.74
N LEU A 124 -6.14 -20.14 12.61
CA LEU A 124 -7.25 -19.74 13.46
C LEU A 124 -8.38 -19.22 12.57
N SER A 125 -9.14 -20.11 11.92
CA SER A 125 -10.21 -19.74 11.02
C SER A 125 -11.31 -20.77 10.96
N ARG A 126 -12.47 -20.36 10.45
CA ARG A 126 -13.57 -21.29 10.15
C ARG A 126 -13.22 -22.27 9.02
N ALA A 127 -12.19 -21.99 8.23
CA ALA A 127 -11.71 -22.84 7.14
C ALA A 127 -11.08 -24.16 7.63
N VAL A 128 -10.77 -24.31 8.92
CA VAL A 128 -10.47 -25.63 9.51
C VAL A 128 -11.58 -26.64 9.21
N ARG A 129 -12.82 -26.18 9.07
CA ARG A 129 -13.96 -27.02 8.64
C ARG A 129 -13.83 -27.50 7.19
N LEU A 130 -13.03 -26.84 6.36
CA LEU A 130 -12.72 -27.23 4.98
C LEU A 130 -11.57 -28.24 4.90
N LEU A 131 -10.84 -28.46 5.99
CA LEU A 131 -9.72 -29.40 6.01
C LEU A 131 -10.09 -30.81 5.53
N PRO A 132 -11.23 -31.41 5.95
CA PRO A 132 -11.68 -32.68 5.41
C PRO A 132 -11.97 -32.62 3.90
N LEU A 133 -12.49 -31.51 3.40
CA LEU A 133 -12.72 -31.27 1.98
C LEU A 133 -11.41 -31.11 1.22
N LEU A 134 -10.46 -30.32 1.75
CA LEU A 134 -9.12 -30.13 1.20
C LEU A 134 -8.31 -31.44 1.12
N LEU A 135 -8.54 -32.33 2.06
CA LEU A 135 -7.92 -33.65 2.11
C LEU A 135 -8.77 -34.74 1.40
N SER A 136 -9.97 -34.42 0.93
CA SER A 136 -10.85 -35.38 0.24
C SER A 136 -10.28 -35.77 -1.14
N ARG A 137 -10.83 -36.88 -1.71
CA ARG A 137 -10.48 -37.34 -3.07
C ARG A 137 -11.26 -36.62 -4.18
N LYS A 138 -12.03 -35.56 -3.85
CA LYS A 138 -12.82 -34.79 -4.82
C LYS A 138 -11.96 -34.09 -5.85
N ASP A 139 -12.56 -33.71 -6.96
CA ASP A 139 -11.89 -33.01 -8.04
C ASP A 139 -11.32 -31.65 -7.57
N PRO A 140 -10.15 -31.21 -8.05
CA PRO A 140 -9.59 -29.90 -7.72
C PRO A 140 -10.53 -28.73 -8.05
N GLU A 141 -11.32 -28.83 -9.10
CA GLU A 141 -12.29 -27.79 -9.45
C GLU A 141 -13.41 -27.69 -8.42
N ASP A 142 -13.93 -28.81 -7.93
CA ASP A 142 -14.90 -28.83 -6.83
C ASP A 142 -14.32 -28.24 -5.55
N LEU A 143 -13.02 -28.48 -5.32
CA LEU A 143 -12.32 -27.95 -4.17
C LEU A 143 -12.21 -26.41 -4.25
N VAL A 144 -11.90 -25.89 -5.42
CA VAL A 144 -11.81 -24.43 -5.66
C VAL A 144 -13.17 -23.78 -5.51
N ARG A 145 -14.22 -24.35 -6.13
CA ARG A 145 -15.58 -23.83 -5.97
C ARG A 145 -16.02 -23.80 -4.50
N ALA A 146 -15.70 -24.85 -3.76
CA ALA A 146 -16.04 -24.94 -2.34
C ALA A 146 -15.25 -23.96 -1.46
N THR A 147 -14.01 -23.61 -1.84
CA THR A 147 -13.14 -22.68 -1.10
C THR A 147 -13.30 -21.24 -1.52
N ALA A 148 -13.73 -20.97 -2.76
CA ALA A 148 -13.88 -19.62 -3.31
C ALA A 148 -14.62 -18.62 -2.39
N PRO A 149 -15.77 -18.98 -1.74
CA PRO A 149 -16.48 -18.07 -0.84
C PRO A 149 -15.70 -17.71 0.44
N PHE A 150 -14.61 -18.42 0.74
CA PHE A 150 -13.73 -18.15 1.87
C PHE A 150 -12.51 -17.35 1.48
N LEU A 151 -12.15 -17.38 0.18
CA LEU A 151 -10.96 -16.72 -0.34
C LEU A 151 -11.19 -15.24 -0.68
N SER A 152 -12.39 -14.86 -1.09
CA SER A 152 -12.70 -13.49 -1.47
C SER A 152 -13.92 -12.97 -0.71
N ALA A 153 -13.92 -11.69 -0.38
CA ALA A 153 -15.08 -10.99 0.18
C ALA A 153 -16.08 -10.58 -0.91
N THR A 154 -15.61 -10.50 -2.16
CA THR A 154 -16.45 -10.27 -3.36
C THR A 154 -16.62 -11.56 -4.15
N PRO A 155 -17.76 -11.77 -4.85
CA PRO A 155 -17.92 -12.92 -5.72
C PRO A 155 -16.80 -13.00 -6.75
N ILE A 156 -16.19 -14.17 -6.90
CA ILE A 156 -15.16 -14.39 -7.92
C ILE A 156 -15.89 -14.74 -9.22
N PRO A 157 -15.76 -13.96 -10.29
CA PRO A 157 -16.38 -14.30 -11.57
C PRO A 157 -15.89 -15.65 -12.07
N GLU A 158 -16.81 -16.52 -12.48
CA GLU A 158 -16.45 -17.71 -13.24
C GLU A 158 -16.08 -17.28 -14.67
N THR A 159 -14.81 -17.09 -14.93
CA THR A 159 -14.27 -16.90 -16.27
C THR A 159 -13.72 -18.23 -16.76
N ASP A 160 -14.32 -18.83 -17.78
CA ASP A 160 -13.89 -20.05 -18.49
C ASP A 160 -13.55 -21.26 -17.61
N GLY A 161 -14.18 -21.38 -16.43
CA GLY A 161 -13.93 -22.46 -15.48
C GLY A 161 -12.53 -22.42 -14.85
N ARG A 162 -11.74 -21.37 -15.09
CA ARG A 162 -10.40 -21.22 -14.54
C ARG A 162 -10.39 -20.17 -13.44
N PHE A 163 -9.84 -20.55 -12.32
CA PHE A 163 -9.58 -19.62 -11.23
C PHE A 163 -8.30 -18.83 -11.55
N PRO A 164 -8.26 -17.49 -11.37
CA PRO A 164 -7.03 -16.72 -11.57
C PRO A 164 -5.88 -17.29 -10.74
N GLY A 165 -4.68 -17.35 -11.33
CA GLY A 165 -3.52 -17.98 -10.72
C GLY A 165 -3.40 -19.47 -10.96
N HIS A 166 -4.15 -20.03 -11.94
CA HIS A 166 -4.08 -21.41 -12.36
C HIS A 166 -4.06 -21.55 -13.88
N ALA A 167 -3.52 -20.54 -14.57
CA ALA A 167 -3.66 -20.42 -16.00
C ALA A 167 -2.72 -21.33 -16.81
N ARG A 168 -1.59 -21.78 -16.24
CA ARG A 168 -0.47 -22.29 -17.04
C ARG A 168 -0.28 -23.81 -17.04
N ALA A 169 -0.82 -24.54 -16.07
CA ALA A 169 -0.70 -26.01 -16.05
C ALA A 169 -1.89 -26.73 -15.39
N PRO A 170 -2.14 -28.01 -15.75
CA PRO A 170 -3.10 -28.83 -15.04
C PRO A 170 -2.72 -29.01 -13.57
N ARG A 171 -3.71 -28.98 -12.68
CA ARG A 171 -3.50 -29.15 -11.25
C ARG A 171 -3.05 -30.56 -10.91
N ASN A 172 -1.93 -30.66 -10.20
CA ASN A 172 -1.44 -31.94 -9.66
C ASN A 172 -2.04 -32.18 -8.27
N LYS A 173 -3.13 -32.98 -8.19
CA LYS A 173 -3.83 -33.30 -6.93
C LYS A 173 -2.91 -33.87 -5.83
N PRO A 174 -2.05 -34.87 -6.09
CA PRO A 174 -1.09 -35.35 -5.11
C PRO A 174 -0.14 -34.28 -4.57
N ALA A 175 0.36 -33.40 -5.45
CA ALA A 175 1.26 -32.32 -5.05
C ALA A 175 0.56 -31.26 -4.20
N ILE A 176 -0.67 -30.87 -4.52
CA ILE A 176 -1.47 -29.96 -3.69
C ILE A 176 -1.64 -30.52 -2.26
N ARG A 177 -1.88 -31.81 -2.12
CA ARG A 177 -1.97 -32.45 -0.80
C ARG A 177 -0.64 -32.40 -0.04
N ARG A 178 0.48 -32.58 -0.74
CA ARG A 178 1.81 -32.47 -0.12
C ARG A 178 2.06 -31.03 0.35
N GLN A 179 1.70 -30.03 -0.47
CA GLN A 179 1.78 -28.62 -0.08
C GLN A 179 0.93 -28.32 1.17
N LEU A 180 -0.33 -28.79 1.20
CA LEU A 180 -1.19 -28.63 2.38
C LEU A 180 -0.62 -29.32 3.62
N THR A 181 -0.05 -30.54 3.45
CA THR A 181 0.59 -31.27 4.53
C THR A 181 1.80 -30.53 5.06
N ALA A 182 2.65 -29.98 4.17
CA ALA A 182 3.80 -29.17 4.53
C ALA A 182 3.40 -27.93 5.34
N GLN A 183 2.37 -27.21 4.91
CA GLN A 183 1.83 -26.04 5.63
C GLN A 183 1.36 -26.37 7.04
N LEU A 184 0.61 -27.48 7.21
CA LEU A 184 0.04 -27.87 8.49
C LEU A 184 1.10 -28.34 9.50
N ARG A 185 2.21 -28.90 9.01
CA ARG A 185 3.34 -29.33 9.83
C ARG A 185 4.32 -28.20 10.17
N TYR A 186 4.29 -27.14 9.38
CA TYR A 186 5.22 -26.01 9.54
C TYR A 186 4.89 -25.15 10.76
N SER A 187 5.92 -24.65 11.43
CA SER A 187 5.79 -23.60 12.44
C SER A 187 7.06 -22.77 12.58
N SER A 188 6.93 -21.48 12.30
CA SER A 188 7.93 -20.46 12.59
C SER A 188 7.69 -19.72 13.91
N LEU A 189 6.57 -19.98 14.58
CA LEU A 189 6.03 -19.15 15.66
C LEU A 189 7.02 -18.83 16.78
N ARG A 190 7.90 -19.79 17.11
CA ARG A 190 8.95 -19.62 18.14
C ARG A 190 10.20 -18.91 17.60
N ARG A 191 10.33 -18.81 16.28
CA ARG A 191 11.50 -18.24 15.58
C ARG A 191 11.22 -16.86 14.97
N LEU A 192 9.97 -16.39 14.93
CA LEU A 192 9.60 -15.10 14.34
C LEU A 192 10.41 -13.92 14.91
N HIS A 193 10.83 -14.01 16.17
CA HIS A 193 11.62 -12.98 16.81
C HIS A 193 13.04 -12.85 16.24
N THR A 194 13.50 -13.81 15.43
CA THR A 194 14.80 -13.75 14.74
C THR A 194 14.75 -12.99 13.42
N ILE A 195 13.57 -12.75 12.87
CA ILE A 195 13.38 -11.93 11.66
C ILE A 195 13.67 -10.48 12.03
N ARG A 196 14.68 -9.88 11.39
CA ARG A 196 15.15 -8.51 11.65
C ARG A 196 14.90 -7.55 10.50
N GLN A 197 14.55 -8.07 9.34
CA GLN A 197 14.26 -7.30 8.14
C GLN A 197 13.02 -6.42 8.37
N PRO A 198 12.96 -5.21 7.79
CA PRO A 198 11.73 -4.44 7.72
C PRO A 198 10.59 -5.36 7.26
N THR A 199 9.51 -5.45 8.05
CA THR A 199 8.43 -6.40 7.77
C THR A 199 7.08 -5.73 7.75
N LEU A 200 6.32 -5.94 6.68
CA LEU A 200 4.91 -5.58 6.54
C LEU A 200 4.04 -6.84 6.59
N VAL A 201 3.04 -6.86 7.46
CA VAL A 201 2.00 -7.90 7.50
C VAL A 201 0.72 -7.32 6.94
N MET A 202 0.28 -7.80 5.78
CA MET A 202 -0.95 -7.38 5.10
C MET A 202 -2.01 -8.45 5.22
N HIS A 203 -3.25 -8.09 5.59
CA HIS A 203 -4.30 -9.08 5.76
C HIS A 203 -5.69 -8.48 5.50
N GLY A 204 -6.55 -9.22 4.82
CA GLY A 204 -7.93 -8.79 4.65
C GLY A 204 -8.71 -8.90 5.96
N GLU A 205 -9.43 -7.84 6.32
CA GLU A 205 -10.21 -7.79 7.56
C GLU A 205 -11.29 -8.89 7.63
N LYS A 206 -11.88 -9.22 6.45
CA LYS A 206 -12.93 -10.24 6.31
C LYS A 206 -12.41 -11.60 5.87
N ASP A 207 -11.10 -11.87 5.99
CA ASP A 207 -10.51 -13.15 5.65
C ASP A 207 -11.16 -14.27 6.49
N ARG A 208 -11.88 -15.14 5.79
CA ARG A 208 -12.57 -16.31 6.37
C ARG A 208 -11.72 -17.57 6.28
N PHE A 209 -10.66 -17.55 5.47
CA PHE A 209 -9.76 -18.69 5.26
C PHE A 209 -8.64 -18.70 6.29
N VAL A 210 -7.94 -17.58 6.47
CA VAL A 210 -6.94 -17.38 7.52
C VAL A 210 -7.37 -16.20 8.39
N SER A 211 -7.67 -16.42 9.66
CA SER A 211 -8.14 -15.35 10.54
C SER A 211 -7.12 -14.21 10.65
N PRO A 212 -7.55 -12.93 10.59
CA PRO A 212 -6.68 -11.75 10.83
C PRO A 212 -5.97 -11.75 12.19
N LEU A 213 -6.42 -12.56 13.14
CA LEU A 213 -5.72 -12.77 14.43
C LEU A 213 -4.31 -13.36 14.23
N ASN A 214 -4.09 -14.12 13.15
CA ASN A 214 -2.75 -14.63 12.81
C ASN A 214 -1.82 -13.49 12.43
N ALA A 215 -2.29 -12.51 11.65
CA ALA A 215 -1.53 -11.31 11.31
C ALA A 215 -1.14 -10.53 12.57
N LYS A 216 -2.09 -10.25 13.47
CA LYS A 216 -1.82 -9.61 14.76
C LYS A 216 -0.81 -10.40 15.60
N ARG A 217 -0.88 -11.73 15.58
CA ARG A 217 0.03 -12.62 16.33
C ARG A 217 1.45 -12.58 15.76
N MET A 218 1.61 -12.56 14.43
CA MET A 218 2.91 -12.44 13.77
C MET A 218 3.54 -11.07 14.03
N THR A 219 2.79 -9.99 13.81
CA THR A 219 3.26 -8.62 14.02
C THR A 219 3.78 -8.39 15.44
N ARG A 220 3.14 -8.98 16.46
CA ARG A 220 3.61 -8.88 17.86
C ARG A 220 4.92 -9.62 18.12
N ARG A 221 5.33 -10.56 17.26
CA ARG A 221 6.51 -11.41 17.46
C ARG A 221 7.68 -11.06 16.57
N ILE A 222 7.43 -10.45 15.42
CA ILE A 222 8.47 -9.96 14.52
C ILE A 222 8.84 -8.55 14.98
N PRO A 223 10.07 -8.30 15.42
CA PRO A 223 10.49 -6.98 15.87
C PRO A 223 10.34 -5.93 14.76
N GLY A 224 9.71 -4.80 15.09
CA GLY A 224 9.52 -3.70 14.13
C GLY A 224 8.50 -3.95 13.01
N ALA A 225 7.79 -5.09 13.02
CA ALA A 225 6.79 -5.37 11.99
C ALA A 225 5.60 -4.42 12.07
N ARG A 226 5.11 -4.03 10.90
CA ARG A 226 3.90 -3.19 10.74
C ARG A 226 2.73 -4.03 10.27
N LEU A 227 1.53 -3.79 10.83
CA LEU A 227 0.29 -4.44 10.42
C LEU A 227 -0.54 -3.49 9.57
N ARG A 228 -1.07 -4.01 8.47
CA ARG A 228 -2.13 -3.36 7.68
C ARG A 228 -3.28 -4.33 7.49
N LEU A 229 -4.43 -4.01 8.07
CA LEU A 229 -5.69 -4.70 7.82
C LEU A 229 -6.43 -3.95 6.71
N ILE A 230 -6.74 -4.65 5.62
CA ILE A 230 -7.39 -4.08 4.44
C ILE A 230 -8.89 -4.21 4.63
N ALA A 231 -9.57 -3.06 4.77
CA ALA A 231 -10.97 -2.99 5.09
C ALA A 231 -11.85 -3.66 4.03
N GLY A 232 -12.78 -4.50 4.47
CA GLY A 232 -13.73 -5.18 3.59
C GLY A 232 -13.13 -6.28 2.69
N ALA A 233 -11.81 -6.55 2.73
CA ALA A 233 -11.15 -7.56 1.93
C ALA A 233 -11.12 -8.94 2.62
N GLY A 234 -11.14 -10.02 1.82
CA GLY A 234 -10.95 -11.41 2.24
C GLY A 234 -9.49 -11.87 2.14
N HIS A 235 -9.30 -13.18 1.94
CA HIS A 235 -7.98 -13.81 1.80
C HIS A 235 -7.22 -13.30 0.59
N LEU A 236 -7.91 -13.12 -0.55
CA LEU A 236 -7.35 -12.54 -1.76
C LEU A 236 -7.51 -11.01 -1.76
N HIS A 237 -6.96 -10.34 -0.75
CA HIS A 237 -7.12 -8.90 -0.56
C HIS A 237 -6.67 -8.07 -1.77
N HIS A 238 -5.65 -8.52 -2.51
CA HIS A 238 -5.17 -7.87 -3.74
C HIS A 238 -6.20 -7.89 -4.89
N ARG A 239 -7.20 -8.80 -4.84
CA ARG A 239 -8.34 -8.82 -5.77
C ARG A 239 -9.52 -8.04 -5.23
N ASP A 240 -9.82 -8.17 -3.93
CA ASP A 240 -10.96 -7.51 -3.31
C ASP A 240 -10.76 -6.00 -3.23
N ARG A 241 -9.53 -5.57 -3.01
CA ARG A 241 -9.10 -4.16 -2.89
C ARG A 241 -7.76 -3.95 -3.60
N PRO A 242 -7.74 -4.02 -4.95
CA PRO A 242 -6.49 -4.02 -5.72
C PRO A 242 -5.68 -2.74 -5.51
N ARG A 243 -6.31 -1.57 -5.57
CA ARG A 243 -5.64 -0.28 -5.38
C ARG A 243 -5.03 -0.16 -3.99
N GLU A 244 -5.83 -0.36 -2.94
CA GLU A 244 -5.36 -0.26 -1.55
C GLU A 244 -4.23 -1.27 -1.25
N SER A 245 -4.38 -2.52 -1.71
CA SER A 245 -3.36 -3.56 -1.51
C SER A 245 -2.05 -3.23 -2.22
N ARG A 246 -2.13 -2.72 -3.44
CA ARG A 246 -1.00 -2.26 -4.23
C ARG A 246 -0.29 -1.09 -3.54
N ASP A 247 -1.03 -0.06 -3.16
CA ASP A 247 -0.47 1.17 -2.59
C ASP A 247 0.27 0.89 -1.29
N LEU A 248 -0.32 0.09 -0.40
CA LEU A 248 0.34 -0.37 0.82
C LEU A 248 1.62 -1.18 0.56
N LEU A 249 1.62 -2.02 -0.48
CA LEU A 249 2.79 -2.78 -0.90
C LEU A 249 3.89 -1.87 -1.42
N LEU A 250 3.55 -0.99 -2.37
CA LEU A 250 4.51 -0.09 -3.00
C LEU A 250 5.10 0.90 -1.99
N ASP A 251 4.27 1.51 -1.11
CA ASP A 251 4.73 2.38 -0.03
C ASP A 251 5.81 1.72 0.81
N PHE A 252 5.55 0.49 1.21
CA PHE A 252 6.47 -0.26 2.05
C PHE A 252 7.77 -0.62 1.29
N LEU A 253 7.67 -1.12 0.05
CA LEU A 253 8.83 -1.52 -0.74
C LEU A 253 9.72 -0.32 -1.06
N MET A 254 9.14 0.82 -1.44
CA MET A 254 9.88 2.04 -1.75
C MET A 254 10.56 2.62 -0.51
N GLU A 255 9.89 2.60 0.64
CA GLU A 255 10.51 3.00 1.91
C GLU A 255 11.69 2.08 2.27
N ALA A 256 11.50 0.77 2.12
CA ALA A 256 12.54 -0.22 2.42
C ALA A 256 13.73 -0.13 1.45
N ALA A 257 13.50 0.26 0.20
CA ALA A 257 14.52 0.50 -0.81
C ALA A 257 15.22 1.87 -0.64
N GLY A 258 14.76 2.73 0.27
CA GLY A 258 15.27 4.09 0.43
C GLY A 258 14.83 5.06 -0.69
N ARG A 259 13.82 4.70 -1.48
CA ARG A 259 13.40 5.39 -2.71
C ARG A 259 12.01 6.03 -2.61
N LEU A 260 11.67 6.63 -1.48
CA LEU A 260 10.36 7.32 -1.35
C LEU A 260 10.14 8.42 -2.42
N LEU A 261 11.23 8.99 -2.95
CA LEU A 261 11.19 10.04 -3.98
C LEU A 261 10.85 9.50 -5.38
N ASP A 262 11.35 8.31 -5.74
CA ASP A 262 11.12 7.71 -7.06
C ASP A 262 9.66 7.29 -7.26
N ARG A 263 8.91 7.06 -6.18
CA ARG A 263 7.48 6.75 -6.24
C ARG A 263 6.64 7.92 -6.73
N GLU A 264 6.90 9.11 -6.20
CA GLU A 264 6.19 10.34 -6.61
C GLU A 264 6.43 10.62 -8.11
N GLU A 265 7.65 10.38 -8.60
CA GLU A 265 7.97 10.49 -10.01
C GLU A 265 7.30 9.42 -10.89
N LEU A 266 7.19 8.18 -10.40
CA LEU A 266 6.52 7.08 -11.11
C LEU A 266 5.00 7.25 -11.16
N GLU A 267 4.38 7.70 -10.06
CA GLU A 267 2.96 8.03 -10.02
C GLU A 267 2.66 9.21 -10.96
N LEU A 268 3.49 10.25 -10.94
CA LEU A 268 3.36 11.39 -11.85
C LEU A 268 3.45 10.96 -13.33
N LYS A 269 4.37 10.07 -13.69
CA LYS A 269 4.49 9.54 -15.07
C LYS A 269 3.30 8.68 -15.48
N ARG A 270 2.69 7.96 -14.54
CA ARG A 270 1.52 7.12 -14.78
C ARG A 270 0.25 7.96 -14.92
N GLU A 271 0.06 8.92 -14.03
CA GLU A 271 -1.07 9.86 -14.03
C GLU A 271 -1.05 10.74 -15.28
N GLN A 272 0.14 11.10 -15.79
CA GLN A 272 0.30 11.79 -17.08
C GLN A 272 -0.26 10.99 -18.27
N ALA A 273 -0.42 9.68 -18.13
CA ALA A 273 -0.93 8.80 -19.18
C ALA A 273 -2.46 8.57 -19.10
N GLU A 274 -3.12 8.81 -17.94
CA GLU A 274 -4.49 8.35 -17.70
C GLU A 274 -5.50 9.43 -17.21
N GLY A 275 -5.08 10.68 -16.92
CA GLY A 275 -5.94 11.69 -16.27
C GLY A 275 -6.22 12.96 -17.07
N LEU A 276 -7.33 13.62 -16.78
CA LEU A 276 -7.62 14.99 -17.26
C LEU A 276 -6.74 15.98 -16.49
N ARG A 277 -5.87 16.72 -17.20
CA ARG A 277 -5.09 17.81 -16.59
C ARG A 277 -5.96 19.03 -16.37
N VAL A 278 -5.84 19.61 -15.19
CA VAL A 278 -6.45 20.90 -14.84
C VAL A 278 -5.38 21.80 -14.25
N ASP A 279 -5.34 23.03 -14.72
CA ASP A 279 -4.54 24.09 -14.12
C ASP A 279 -5.38 24.78 -13.04
N GLY A 280 -4.77 25.02 -11.87
CA GLY A 280 -5.51 25.62 -10.77
C GLY A 280 -4.61 25.90 -9.56
N THR A 281 -5.24 26.23 -8.46
CA THR A 281 -4.60 26.49 -7.18
C THR A 281 -5.15 25.51 -6.13
N VAL A 282 -4.27 24.74 -5.54
CA VAL A 282 -4.62 23.79 -4.46
C VAL A 282 -4.37 24.46 -3.12
N LEU A 283 -5.36 24.34 -2.24
CA LEU A 283 -5.31 24.64 -0.82
C LEU A 283 -5.32 23.35 0.00
N ILE A 284 -4.35 23.20 0.88
CA ILE A 284 -4.32 22.14 1.91
C ILE A 284 -4.27 22.79 3.28
N THR A 285 -5.12 22.33 4.18
CA THR A 285 -5.19 22.82 5.56
C THR A 285 -5.01 21.68 6.56
N ASP A 286 -4.66 22.04 7.82
CA ASP A 286 -4.48 21.12 8.92
C ASP A 286 -4.64 21.85 10.25
N ILE A 287 -5.34 21.24 11.24
CA ILE A 287 -5.51 21.84 12.57
C ILE A 287 -4.21 21.72 13.36
N VAL A 288 -3.72 22.85 13.86
CA VAL A 288 -2.52 22.87 14.70
C VAL A 288 -2.79 22.16 16.03
N GLY A 289 -2.01 21.11 16.30
CA GLY A 289 -2.10 20.37 17.57
C GLY A 289 -3.39 19.57 17.75
N SER A 290 -4.04 19.11 16.69
CA SER A 290 -5.28 18.32 16.70
C SER A 290 -5.28 17.18 17.72
N THR A 291 -4.20 16.40 17.77
CA THR A 291 -4.04 15.30 18.73
C THR A 291 -4.06 15.79 20.21
N ALA A 292 -3.46 16.96 20.49
CA ALA A 292 -3.47 17.53 21.83
C ALA A 292 -4.86 18.06 22.23
N HIS A 293 -5.59 18.63 21.26
CA HIS A 293 -6.97 19.04 21.46
C HIS A 293 -7.90 17.84 21.73
N ALA A 294 -7.79 16.78 20.94
CA ALA A 294 -8.53 15.53 21.14
C ALA A 294 -8.25 14.91 22.52
N ALA A 295 -6.99 14.82 22.92
CA ALA A 295 -6.60 14.28 24.22
C ALA A 295 -7.13 15.12 25.41
N ARG A 296 -7.26 16.43 25.23
CA ARG A 296 -7.76 17.35 26.29
C ARG A 296 -9.27 17.33 26.40
N LEU A 297 -10.00 17.25 25.28
CA LEU A 297 -11.45 17.38 25.21
C LEU A 297 -12.20 16.05 25.41
N GLY A 298 -11.53 14.93 25.06
CA GLY A 298 -12.16 13.61 24.92
C GLY A 298 -12.92 13.44 23.61
N ASP A 299 -13.17 12.19 23.24
CA ASP A 299 -13.65 11.82 21.90
C ASP A 299 -14.96 12.51 21.50
N ASP A 300 -15.99 12.48 22.35
CA ASP A 300 -17.30 13.06 22.03
C ASP A 300 -17.28 14.60 21.85
N ALA A 301 -16.47 15.31 22.63
CA ALA A 301 -16.36 16.75 22.52
C ALA A 301 -15.49 17.16 21.35
N TRP A 302 -14.45 16.37 21.07
CA TRP A 302 -13.60 16.55 19.90
C TRP A 302 -14.37 16.33 18.60
N ASP A 303 -15.15 15.26 18.48
CA ASP A 303 -15.97 14.96 17.31
C ASP A 303 -16.98 16.06 16.99
N ARG A 304 -17.61 16.64 18.03
CA ARG A 304 -18.51 17.79 17.83
C ARG A 304 -17.77 19.03 17.31
N LEU A 305 -16.64 19.37 17.92
CA LEU A 305 -15.80 20.51 17.52
C LEU A 305 -15.25 20.34 16.10
N LEU A 306 -14.85 19.12 15.75
CA LEU A 306 -14.39 18.78 14.41
C LEU A 306 -15.55 18.92 13.39
N GLY A 307 -16.76 18.52 13.75
CA GLY A 307 -17.95 18.72 12.91
C GLY A 307 -18.26 20.21 12.66
N GLU A 308 -18.08 21.08 13.66
CA GLU A 308 -18.23 22.54 13.51
C GLU A 308 -17.12 23.13 12.64
N HIS A 309 -15.88 22.67 12.82
CA HIS A 309 -14.74 23.00 11.96
C HIS A 309 -15.01 22.61 10.50
N ASP A 310 -15.43 21.38 10.25
CA ASP A 310 -15.69 20.87 8.90
C ASP A 310 -16.80 21.66 8.19
N ALA A 311 -17.85 22.02 8.94
CA ALA A 311 -18.93 22.85 8.42
C ALA A 311 -18.44 24.27 8.06
N ALA A 312 -17.60 24.87 8.90
CA ALA A 312 -17.00 26.17 8.64
C ALA A 312 -16.08 26.16 7.42
N VAL A 313 -15.23 25.13 7.31
CA VAL A 313 -14.29 24.94 6.17
C VAL A 313 -15.06 24.77 4.86
N ARG A 314 -16.07 23.90 4.82
CA ARG A 314 -16.92 23.70 3.62
C ARG A 314 -17.61 24.98 3.18
N ALA A 315 -18.19 25.73 4.13
CA ALA A 315 -18.88 26.98 3.84
C ALA A 315 -17.95 28.03 3.22
N GLU A 316 -16.71 28.14 3.69
CA GLU A 316 -15.76 29.11 3.12
C GLU A 316 -15.22 28.68 1.74
N ILE A 317 -14.98 27.38 1.54
CA ILE A 317 -14.57 26.87 0.23
C ILE A 317 -15.66 27.15 -0.82
N ASP A 318 -16.91 26.86 -0.51
CA ASP A 318 -18.04 27.11 -1.39
C ASP A 318 -18.26 28.62 -1.66
N HIS A 319 -18.21 29.46 -0.59
CA HIS A 319 -18.36 30.91 -0.70
C HIS A 319 -17.32 31.54 -1.63
N HIS A 320 -16.08 31.01 -1.63
CA HIS A 320 -14.96 31.50 -2.46
C HIS A 320 -14.81 30.70 -3.76
N LYS A 321 -15.83 29.98 -4.21
CA LYS A 321 -15.89 29.25 -5.48
C LYS A 321 -14.84 28.14 -5.61
N GLY A 322 -14.40 27.58 -4.50
CA GLY A 322 -13.52 26.41 -4.47
C GLY A 322 -14.30 25.10 -4.62
N THR A 323 -13.64 24.10 -5.13
CA THR A 323 -14.16 22.73 -5.13
C THR A 323 -13.50 21.97 -4.00
N LEU A 324 -14.27 21.55 -2.99
CA LEU A 324 -13.76 20.66 -1.95
C LEU A 324 -13.55 19.27 -2.54
N ILE A 325 -12.30 18.80 -2.55
CA ILE A 325 -11.93 17.48 -3.03
C ILE A 325 -12.19 16.45 -1.93
N LYS A 326 -11.63 16.68 -0.72
CA LYS A 326 -11.86 15.81 0.44
C LYS A 326 -11.51 16.50 1.75
N MET A 327 -12.16 16.03 2.83
CA MET A 327 -11.67 16.25 4.20
C MET A 327 -10.59 15.21 4.53
N THR A 328 -9.52 15.63 5.22
CA THR A 328 -8.36 14.77 5.54
C THR A 328 -8.30 14.34 7.01
N GLY A 329 -9.43 14.39 7.69
CA GLY A 329 -9.56 14.12 9.13
C GLY A 329 -9.59 15.42 9.92
N ASP A 330 -8.45 16.06 10.12
CA ASP A 330 -8.27 17.35 10.82
C ASP A 330 -7.93 18.51 9.86
N GLY A 331 -8.17 18.34 8.56
CA GLY A 331 -7.94 19.35 7.54
C GLY A 331 -8.76 19.15 6.28
N ALA A 332 -8.45 19.89 5.23
CA ALA A 332 -9.15 19.86 3.96
C ALA A 332 -8.18 19.98 2.77
N LEU A 333 -8.60 19.39 1.65
CA LEU A 333 -8.01 19.55 0.33
C LEU A 333 -9.08 20.20 -0.58
N ALA A 334 -8.75 21.35 -1.15
CA ALA A 334 -9.63 22.06 -2.08
C ALA A 334 -8.87 22.56 -3.31
N LEU A 335 -9.57 22.64 -4.45
CA LEU A 335 -9.09 23.18 -5.71
C LEU A 335 -9.83 24.46 -6.04
N PHE A 336 -9.09 25.46 -6.53
CA PHE A 336 -9.61 26.75 -6.97
C PHE A 336 -9.09 27.07 -8.38
N GLU A 337 -9.91 27.73 -9.19
CA GLU A 337 -9.47 28.26 -10.48
C GLU A 337 -8.57 29.51 -10.30
N SER A 338 -8.72 30.22 -9.17
CA SER A 338 -8.04 31.47 -8.86
C SER A 338 -7.19 31.37 -7.59
N ALA A 339 -5.91 31.75 -7.69
CA ALA A 339 -5.02 31.86 -6.53
C ALA A 339 -5.53 32.92 -5.53
N VAL A 340 -6.16 34.00 -6.00
CA VAL A 340 -6.73 35.05 -5.15
C VAL A 340 -7.89 34.49 -4.33
N ASP A 341 -8.79 33.70 -4.94
CA ASP A 341 -9.94 33.11 -4.23
C ASP A 341 -9.46 32.07 -3.21
N ALA A 342 -8.44 31.28 -3.53
CA ALA A 342 -7.80 30.36 -2.58
C ALA A 342 -7.22 31.09 -1.34
N CYS A 343 -6.52 32.21 -1.56
CA CYS A 343 -5.99 33.02 -0.47
C CYS A 343 -7.09 33.66 0.38
N ARG A 344 -8.13 34.24 -0.24
CA ARG A 344 -9.28 34.82 0.46
C ARG A 344 -10.02 33.78 1.28
N CYS A 345 -10.29 32.62 0.69
CA CYS A 345 -10.88 31.47 1.37
C CYS A 345 -10.08 31.09 2.62
N THR A 346 -8.76 30.99 2.47
CA THR A 346 -7.87 30.60 3.57
C THR A 346 -7.92 31.59 4.73
N LEU A 347 -7.90 32.90 4.47
CA LEU A 347 -7.95 33.94 5.51
C LEU A 347 -9.32 33.96 6.19
N ALA A 348 -10.42 33.88 5.45
CA ALA A 348 -11.78 33.82 5.99
C ALA A 348 -11.99 32.56 6.85
N MET A 349 -11.56 31.40 6.35
CA MET A 349 -11.59 30.14 7.06
C MET A 349 -10.84 30.21 8.40
N ARG A 350 -9.61 30.75 8.40
CA ARG A 350 -8.82 30.94 9.64
C ARG A 350 -9.55 31.81 10.66
N GLY A 351 -10.18 32.88 10.20
CA GLY A 351 -10.99 33.74 11.08
C GLY A 351 -12.12 33.00 11.76
N ARG A 352 -12.88 32.18 11.02
CA ARG A 352 -13.97 31.37 11.57
C ARG A 352 -13.49 30.28 12.52
N VAL A 353 -12.43 29.55 12.13
CA VAL A 353 -11.87 28.45 12.93
C VAL A 353 -11.25 28.97 14.25
N ARG A 354 -10.64 30.17 14.23
CA ARG A 354 -10.21 30.85 15.49
C ARG A 354 -11.39 31.13 16.41
N GLY A 355 -12.56 31.46 15.87
CA GLY A 355 -13.80 31.62 16.65
C GLY A 355 -14.23 30.35 17.39
N LEU A 356 -13.81 29.17 16.91
CA LEU A 356 -14.03 27.88 17.57
C LEU A 356 -12.91 27.50 18.59
N GLY A 357 -11.90 28.37 18.76
CA GLY A 357 -10.76 28.09 19.63
C GLY A 357 -9.73 27.16 19.02
N LEU A 358 -9.73 26.98 17.70
CA LEU A 358 -8.78 26.20 16.94
C LEU A 358 -7.90 27.10 16.08
N GLU A 359 -6.72 26.63 15.73
CA GLU A 359 -5.85 27.25 14.73
C GLU A 359 -5.61 26.29 13.55
N VAL A 360 -5.56 26.84 12.33
CA VAL A 360 -5.33 26.09 11.10
C VAL A 360 -4.09 26.67 10.41
N ARG A 361 -3.17 25.78 10.04
CA ARG A 361 -2.09 26.06 9.10
C ARG A 361 -2.51 25.69 7.70
N ALA A 362 -1.96 26.38 6.70
CA ALA A 362 -2.32 26.16 5.31
C ALA A 362 -1.11 26.22 4.39
N GLY A 363 -1.19 25.46 3.28
CA GLY A 363 -0.26 25.51 2.15
C GLY A 363 -1.04 25.69 0.84
N ILE A 364 -0.59 26.64 0.02
CA ILE A 364 -1.22 26.97 -1.24
C ILE A 364 -0.17 26.86 -2.37
N HIS A 365 -0.53 26.09 -3.40
CA HIS A 365 0.32 25.92 -4.59
C HIS A 365 -0.52 26.02 -5.87
N THR A 366 0.00 26.80 -6.84
CA THR A 366 -0.60 26.96 -8.17
C THR A 366 0.20 26.16 -9.19
N GLY A 367 -0.48 25.34 -9.97
CA GLY A 367 0.18 24.48 -10.97
C GLY A 367 -0.80 23.62 -11.73
N SER A 368 -0.28 22.59 -12.42
CA SER A 368 -1.08 21.60 -13.13
C SER A 368 -1.30 20.36 -12.26
N PHE A 369 -2.54 19.92 -12.17
CA PHE A 369 -2.98 18.76 -11.40
C PHE A 369 -3.69 17.77 -12.31
N LEU A 370 -3.84 16.54 -11.84
CA LEU A 370 -4.56 15.48 -12.53
C LEU A 370 -5.80 15.11 -11.76
N ILE A 371 -6.95 15.07 -12.42
CA ILE A 371 -8.19 14.57 -11.86
C ILE A 371 -8.40 13.12 -12.30
N SER A 372 -8.56 12.21 -11.34
CA SER A 372 -8.93 10.81 -11.59
C SER A 372 -10.10 10.43 -10.70
N GLY A 373 -11.29 10.28 -11.29
CA GLY A 373 -12.53 10.16 -10.51
C GLY A 373 -12.81 11.43 -9.70
N ASP A 374 -13.05 11.28 -8.40
CA ASP A 374 -13.35 12.38 -7.47
C ASP A 374 -12.08 12.84 -6.69
N ASP A 375 -10.87 12.39 -7.07
CA ASP A 375 -9.63 12.75 -6.36
C ASP A 375 -8.66 13.54 -7.25
N LEU A 376 -7.79 14.29 -6.58
CA LEU A 376 -6.75 15.12 -7.19
C LEU A 376 -5.39 14.51 -6.98
N HIS A 377 -4.55 14.50 -8.01
CA HIS A 377 -3.24 13.84 -8.01
C HIS A 377 -2.16 14.73 -8.65
N GLY A 378 -0.89 14.33 -8.50
CA GLY A 378 0.25 14.95 -9.16
C GLY A 378 1.22 15.63 -8.19
N LEU A 379 2.42 15.95 -8.71
CA LEU A 379 3.51 16.56 -7.92
C LEU A 379 3.08 17.84 -7.21
N GLY A 380 2.25 18.67 -7.85
CA GLY A 380 1.73 19.91 -7.26
C GLY A 380 0.94 19.69 -5.96
N LEU A 381 0.25 18.57 -5.83
CA LEU A 381 -0.45 18.21 -4.59
C LEU A 381 0.54 17.93 -3.45
N HIS A 382 1.60 17.19 -3.75
CA HIS A 382 2.67 16.92 -2.79
C HIS A 382 3.42 18.18 -2.39
N VAL A 383 3.66 19.10 -3.35
CA VAL A 383 4.23 20.43 -3.07
C VAL A 383 3.33 21.17 -2.08
N ALA A 384 2.03 21.31 -2.37
CA ALA A 384 1.09 21.99 -1.48
C ALA A 384 1.09 21.41 -0.06
N ALA A 385 1.11 20.08 0.07
CA ALA A 385 1.17 19.39 1.36
C ALA A 385 2.47 19.68 2.13
N ARG A 386 3.62 19.76 1.45
CA ARG A 386 4.91 20.10 2.09
C ARG A 386 5.00 21.57 2.44
N VAL A 387 4.43 22.43 1.60
CA VAL A 387 4.29 23.87 1.87
C VAL A 387 3.45 24.07 3.14
N MET A 388 2.30 23.40 3.27
CA MET A 388 1.47 23.41 4.48
C MET A 388 2.25 22.89 5.70
N ALA A 389 2.92 21.75 5.57
CA ALA A 389 3.70 21.16 6.67
C ALA A 389 4.88 22.04 7.12
N SER A 390 5.38 22.93 6.26
CA SER A 390 6.41 23.89 6.59
C SER A 390 5.90 25.13 7.34
N ALA A 391 4.57 25.40 7.32
CA ALA A 391 3.96 26.52 8.02
C ALA A 391 4.01 26.30 9.54
N ILE A 392 4.49 27.30 10.26
CA ILE A 392 4.66 27.28 11.72
C ILE A 392 3.49 28.05 12.35
N ASP A 393 3.03 27.63 13.51
CA ASP A 393 2.07 28.32 14.39
C ASP A 393 0.83 28.91 13.67
N GLY A 394 0.18 28.08 12.84
CA GLY A 394 -1.03 28.48 12.14
C GLY A 394 -0.80 29.43 10.94
N GLY A 395 0.42 29.52 10.43
CA GLY A 395 0.77 30.33 9.26
C GLY A 395 0.16 29.81 7.94
N VAL A 396 0.14 30.68 6.92
CA VAL A 396 -0.26 30.36 5.54
C VAL A 396 0.91 30.52 4.62
N ARG A 397 1.38 29.44 4.00
CA ARG A 397 2.50 29.47 3.09
C ARG A 397 2.09 29.26 1.65
N LEU A 398 2.79 29.96 0.76
CA LEU A 398 2.58 29.98 -0.69
C LEU A 398 3.87 29.65 -1.41
N THR A 399 3.76 29.03 -2.58
CA THR A 399 4.90 28.93 -3.50
C THR A 399 5.00 30.18 -4.39
N ALA A 400 6.17 30.40 -5.01
CA ALA A 400 6.40 31.48 -5.95
C ALA A 400 5.40 31.48 -7.11
N GLU A 401 5.00 30.31 -7.62
CA GLU A 401 4.02 30.17 -8.68
C GLU A 401 2.64 30.72 -8.25
N THR A 402 2.28 30.47 -6.97
CA THR A 402 1.04 31.04 -6.41
C THR A 402 1.14 32.56 -6.32
N VAL A 403 2.25 33.10 -5.82
CA VAL A 403 2.46 34.53 -5.70
C VAL A 403 2.43 35.21 -7.08
N ALA A 404 3.08 34.61 -8.08
CA ALA A 404 3.05 35.12 -9.47
C ALA A 404 1.61 35.16 -10.04
N SER A 405 0.71 34.29 -9.56
CA SER A 405 -0.69 34.23 -9.98
C SER A 405 -1.61 35.20 -9.24
N LEU A 406 -1.11 35.91 -8.18
CA LEU A 406 -1.90 36.89 -7.42
C LEU A 406 -2.00 38.26 -8.10
N GLY A 407 -1.14 38.57 -9.05
CA GLY A 407 -1.15 39.86 -9.77
C GLY A 407 -0.94 41.05 -8.82
N THR A 408 -1.88 42.00 -8.82
CA THR A 408 -1.76 43.25 -7.99
C THR A 408 -1.92 43.00 -6.48
N VAL A 409 -2.35 41.80 -6.09
CA VAL A 409 -2.51 41.37 -4.68
C VAL A 409 -1.21 40.81 -4.09
N GLU A 410 -0.13 40.74 -4.89
CA GLU A 410 1.20 40.25 -4.50
C GLU A 410 1.79 40.98 -3.26
N ARG A 411 1.38 42.22 -3.02
CA ARG A 411 1.84 43.06 -1.87
C ARG A 411 1.41 42.52 -0.49
N SER A 412 0.57 41.51 -0.47
CA SER A 412 0.05 40.85 0.75
C SER A 412 0.91 39.69 1.19
N THR A 413 2.04 39.45 0.55
CA THR A 413 2.92 38.33 0.84
C THR A 413 4.30 38.77 1.25
N ARG A 414 4.91 38.06 2.19
CA ARG A 414 6.26 38.28 2.69
C ARG A 414 7.15 37.09 2.29
N PRO A 415 8.29 37.35 1.61
CA PRO A 415 9.20 36.28 1.23
C PRO A 415 9.81 35.59 2.46
N ILE A 416 9.85 34.27 2.43
CA ILE A 416 10.57 33.41 3.40
C ILE A 416 11.94 33.06 2.82
N GLY A 417 12.03 32.92 1.48
CA GLY A 417 13.22 32.53 0.73
C GLY A 417 13.26 31.07 0.35
N LEU A 418 14.36 30.63 -0.23
CA LEU A 418 14.59 29.28 -0.72
C LEU A 418 14.56 28.27 0.42
N THR A 419 13.73 27.26 0.27
CA THR A 419 13.48 26.22 1.26
C THR A 419 13.48 24.84 0.59
N THR A 420 14.17 23.88 1.18
CA THR A 420 14.10 22.49 0.76
C THR A 420 12.83 21.85 1.36
N LEU A 421 11.94 21.42 0.51
CA LEU A 421 10.73 20.69 0.94
C LEU A 421 11.05 19.19 1.05
N ARG A 422 10.79 18.61 2.22
CA ARG A 422 11.12 17.19 2.49
C ARG A 422 10.45 16.29 1.46
N GLY A 423 11.24 15.58 0.68
CA GLY A 423 10.76 14.62 -0.31
C GLY A 423 10.34 15.24 -1.65
N ILE A 424 10.59 16.53 -1.87
CA ILE A 424 10.37 17.19 -3.16
C ILE A 424 11.73 17.65 -3.71
N PRO A 425 12.05 17.35 -4.98
CA PRO A 425 13.32 17.76 -5.57
C PRO A 425 13.48 19.30 -5.67
N GLY A 426 14.71 19.77 -5.48
CA GLY A 426 15.08 21.16 -5.65
C GLY A 426 14.83 22.06 -4.43
N GLU A 427 15.05 23.35 -4.63
CA GLU A 427 14.76 24.41 -3.67
C GLU A 427 13.53 25.19 -4.14
N TRP A 428 12.64 25.52 -3.22
CA TRP A 428 11.38 26.20 -3.48
C TRP A 428 11.37 27.55 -2.81
N ASP A 429 11.06 28.58 -3.58
CA ASP A 429 10.91 29.92 -3.04
C ASP A 429 9.53 30.07 -2.41
N LEU A 430 9.50 30.24 -1.08
CA LEU A 430 8.28 30.27 -0.28
C LEU A 430 7.99 31.67 0.24
N TYR A 431 6.71 31.94 0.42
CA TYR A 431 6.17 33.18 0.93
C TYR A 431 5.17 32.89 2.06
N GLU A 432 5.08 33.84 2.99
CA GLU A 432 4.03 33.89 4.01
C GLU A 432 2.94 34.84 3.56
N LEU A 433 1.65 34.44 3.70
CA LEU A 433 0.49 35.30 3.45
C LEU A 433 0.17 36.10 4.72
N ASP A 434 0.17 37.42 4.65
CA ASP A 434 -0.15 38.28 5.78
C ASP A 434 -1.66 38.39 6.00
N ASP A 435 -2.11 38.32 7.28
CA ASP A 435 -3.53 38.30 7.69
C ASP A 435 -4.33 39.57 7.32
N PHE A 436 -3.69 40.65 6.88
CA PHE A 436 -4.33 41.98 6.77
C PHE A 436 -4.58 42.51 5.35
N ALA A 437 -4.41 41.71 4.32
CA ALA A 437 -4.10 42.30 3.01
C ALA A 437 -5.06 41.98 1.85
N ILE A 438 -6.17 41.29 2.03
CA ILE A 438 -7.09 41.01 0.93
C ILE A 438 -8.50 41.50 1.27
N HIS A 439 -8.70 42.82 1.14
CA HIS A 439 -10.04 43.45 1.10
C HIS A 439 -10.54 43.59 -0.34
#